data_d003945ed5fa0b8db4be9190d263006d
#
_entry.id   d003945ed5fa0b8db4be9190d263006d
#
_cell.length_a   1.000
_cell.length_b   1.000
_cell.length_c   1.000
_cell.angle_alpha   90.00
_cell.angle_beta   90.00
_cell.angle_gamma   90.00
#
_symmetry.space_group_name_H-M   'P 1'
#
loop_
_entity.id
_entity.type
_entity.pdbx_description
1 polymer ?
#
loop_
_entity_poly.entity_id
_entity_poly.type
_entity_poly.pdbx_seq_one_letter_code
_entity_poly.pdbx_strand_id
1 'polypeptide(L)'
;VWTRFWLLVMNLQQLRYVVEVVRAGLNVSVAAEALFTSQPGVSKQIRQLEDELGVEIFVRHGKRLTGITEPGHKVVAIAERMLGLPKS
;
A
#
# COMPACT_ATOMS: atom_id res chain seq x y z
N VAL A 1 3.33 -10.58 23.28
CA VAL A 1 2.80 -9.21 23.30
C VAL A 1 3.59 -8.31 22.38
N TRP A 2 4.91 -8.33 22.49
CA TRP A 2 5.78 -7.52 21.65
C TRP A 2 5.71 -7.92 20.19
N THR A 3 5.58 -9.21 19.89
CA THR A 3 5.49 -9.72 18.52
C THR A 3 4.25 -9.17 17.82
N ARG A 4 3.10 -9.12 18.50
CA ARG A 4 1.88 -8.57 17.95
C ARG A 4 1.99 -7.07 17.67
N PHE A 5 2.67 -6.37 18.57
CA PHE A 5 2.89 -4.93 18.41
C PHE A 5 3.70 -4.64 17.14
N TRP A 6 4.79 -5.37 16.92
CA TRP A 6 5.61 -5.19 15.74
C TRP A 6 4.87 -5.55 14.46
N LEU A 7 4.07 -6.61 14.48
CA LEU A 7 3.26 -6.99 13.32
C LEU A 7 2.25 -5.89 12.98
N LEU A 8 1.63 -5.30 14.00
CA LEU A 8 0.68 -4.21 13.79
C LEU A 8 1.37 -2.98 13.19
N VAL A 9 2.53 -2.62 13.71
CA VAL A 9 3.29 -1.48 13.19
C VAL A 9 3.70 -1.70 11.74
N MET A 10 4.17 -2.89 11.41
CA MET A 10 4.54 -3.23 10.03
C MET A 10 3.35 -3.16 9.10
N ASN A 11 2.20 -3.66 9.52
CA ASN A 11 0.99 -3.61 8.70
C ASN A 11 0.54 -2.17 8.45
N LEU A 12 0.60 -1.31 9.45
CA LEU A 12 0.26 0.09 9.30
C LEU A 12 1.20 0.79 8.31
N GLN A 13 2.48 0.45 8.35
CA GLN A 13 3.46 1.00 7.43
C GLN A 13 3.17 0.56 5.99
N GLN A 14 2.84 -0.71 5.81
CA GLN A 14 2.46 -1.24 4.49
C GLN A 14 1.19 -0.58 3.96
N LEU A 15 0.20 -0.39 4.83
CA LEU A 15 -1.03 0.32 4.47
C LEU A 15 -0.74 1.76 4.08
N ARG A 16 0.19 2.41 4.77
CA ARG A 16 0.62 3.76 4.41
C ARG A 16 1.21 3.80 3.01
N TYR A 17 2.01 2.81 2.66
CA TYR A 17 2.60 2.72 1.33
C TYR A 17 1.52 2.60 0.25
N VAL A 18 0.48 1.78 0.51
CA VAL A 18 -0.65 1.64 -0.41
C VAL A 18 -1.35 2.97 -0.63
N VAL A 19 -1.64 3.69 0.45
CA VAL A 19 -2.33 4.99 0.38
C VAL A 19 -1.49 5.99 -0.41
N GLU A 20 -0.18 6.03 -0.16
CA GLU A 20 0.68 6.97 -0.88
C GLU A 20 0.72 6.68 -2.38
N VAL A 21 0.72 5.42 -2.77
CA VAL A 21 0.66 5.05 -4.19
C VAL A 21 -0.64 5.52 -4.82
N VAL A 22 -1.76 5.34 -4.13
CA VAL A 22 -3.06 5.80 -4.64
C VAL A 22 -3.06 7.32 -4.78
N ARG A 23 -2.56 8.03 -3.78
CA ARG A 23 -2.50 9.50 -3.80
C ARG A 23 -1.57 10.03 -4.90
N ALA A 24 -0.57 9.25 -5.27
CA ALA A 24 0.35 9.59 -6.34
C ALA A 24 -0.20 9.24 -7.74
N GLY A 25 -1.47 8.88 -7.84
CA GLY A 25 -2.08 8.51 -9.10
C GLY A 25 -1.52 7.19 -9.64
N LEU A 26 -1.23 6.25 -8.75
CA LEU A 26 -0.65 4.95 -9.07
C LEU A 26 0.79 5.03 -9.60
N ASN A 27 1.46 6.16 -9.35
CA ASN A 27 2.85 6.35 -9.76
C ASN A 27 3.76 5.95 -8.59
N VAL A 28 4.38 4.77 -8.70
CA VAL A 28 5.21 4.22 -7.63
C VAL A 28 6.45 5.08 -7.39
N SER A 29 7.01 5.68 -8.43
CA SER A 29 8.18 6.55 -8.28
C SER A 29 7.87 7.79 -7.44
N VAL A 30 6.74 8.43 -7.71
CA VAL A 30 6.29 9.60 -6.93
C VAL A 30 6.01 9.21 -5.50
N ALA A 31 5.35 8.08 -5.28
CA ALA A 31 5.07 7.58 -3.94
C ALA A 31 6.37 7.30 -3.18
N ALA A 32 7.37 6.72 -3.85
CA ALA A 32 8.65 6.42 -3.22
C ALA A 32 9.35 7.71 -2.77
N GLU A 33 9.28 8.77 -3.57
CA GLU A 33 9.84 10.06 -3.18
C GLU A 33 9.15 10.62 -1.94
N ALA A 34 7.82 10.56 -1.92
CA ALA A 34 7.03 11.04 -0.78
C ALA A 34 7.34 10.25 0.50
N LEU A 35 7.67 8.98 0.35
CA LEU A 35 7.96 8.09 1.48
C LEU A 35 9.45 8.05 1.84
N PHE A 36 10.27 8.81 1.14
CA PHE A 36 11.73 8.84 1.35
C PHE A 36 12.35 7.45 1.24
N THR A 37 11.92 6.69 0.24
CA THR A 37 12.42 5.34 0.01
C THR A 37 12.58 5.09 -1.49
N SER A 38 13.03 3.89 -1.85
CA SER A 38 13.22 3.52 -3.24
C SER A 38 11.96 2.93 -3.84
N GLN A 39 11.85 3.00 -5.18
CA GLN A 39 10.74 2.39 -5.91
C GLN A 39 10.66 0.87 -5.65
N PRO A 40 11.77 0.11 -5.70
CA PRO A 40 11.71 -1.31 -5.35
C PRO A 40 11.25 -1.55 -3.90
N GLY A 41 11.61 -0.66 -2.98
CA GLY A 41 11.17 -0.76 -1.59
C GLY A 41 9.66 -0.66 -1.46
N VAL A 42 9.05 0.29 -2.15
CA VAL A 42 7.60 0.45 -2.16
C VAL A 42 6.93 -0.79 -2.76
N SER A 43 7.41 -1.24 -3.91
CA SER A 43 6.85 -2.41 -4.59
C SER A 43 6.93 -3.65 -3.73
N LYS A 44 8.05 -3.85 -3.05
CA LYS A 44 8.25 -5.00 -2.17
C LYS A 44 7.25 -4.99 -1.01
N GLN A 45 7.07 -3.85 -0.37
CA GLN A 45 6.15 -3.74 0.77
C GLN A 45 4.71 -3.99 0.35
N ILE A 46 4.32 -3.49 -0.80
CA ILE A 46 2.96 -3.71 -1.32
C ILE A 46 2.75 -5.19 -1.65
N ARG A 47 3.73 -5.83 -2.28
CA ARG A 47 3.62 -7.26 -2.59
C ARG A 47 3.55 -8.11 -1.33
N GLN A 48 4.31 -7.79 -0.31
CA GLN A 48 4.24 -8.50 0.96
C GLN A 48 2.85 -8.40 1.57
N LEU A 49 2.25 -7.21 1.52
CA LEU A 49 0.89 -7.02 2.04
C LEU A 49 -0.12 -7.82 1.21
N GLU A 50 -0.01 -7.79 -0.11
CA GLU A 50 -0.88 -8.56 -0.98
C GLU A 50 -0.77 -10.06 -0.68
N ASP A 51 0.44 -10.54 -0.47
CA ASP A 51 0.66 -11.95 -0.14
C ASP A 51 0.03 -12.32 1.21
N GLU A 52 0.17 -11.47 2.20
CA GLU A 52 -0.41 -11.70 3.52
C GLU A 52 -1.94 -11.70 3.49
N LEU A 53 -2.51 -10.80 2.71
CA LEU A 53 -3.97 -10.71 2.59
C LEU A 53 -4.55 -11.76 1.65
N GLY A 54 -3.72 -12.35 0.79
CA GLY A 54 -4.17 -13.31 -0.18
C GLY A 54 -4.98 -12.72 -1.33
N VAL A 55 -4.86 -11.40 -1.54
CA VAL A 55 -5.54 -10.71 -2.63
C VAL A 55 -4.60 -9.69 -3.26
N GLU A 56 -4.81 -9.39 -4.52
CA GLU A 56 -4.10 -8.29 -5.17
C GLU A 56 -4.83 -6.98 -4.90
N ILE A 57 -4.07 -5.95 -4.58
CA ILE A 57 -4.60 -4.60 -4.32
C ILE A 57 -4.63 -3.79 -5.61
N PHE A 58 -3.60 -3.94 -6.44
CA PHE A 58 -3.45 -3.18 -7.67
C PHE A 58 -3.49 -4.08 -8.90
N VAL A 59 -4.07 -3.53 -9.97
CA VAL A 59 -4.00 -4.17 -11.29
C VAL A 59 -2.67 -3.77 -11.91
N ARG A 60 -1.94 -4.76 -12.40
CA ARG A 60 -0.61 -4.54 -13.00
C ARG A 60 -0.64 -4.85 -14.48
N HIS A 61 0.08 -4.03 -15.25
CA HIS A 61 0.34 -4.30 -16.65
C HIS A 61 1.85 -4.15 -16.84
N GLY A 62 2.55 -5.28 -16.86
CA GLY A 62 4.00 -5.29 -16.78
C GLY A 62 4.47 -4.75 -15.42
N LYS A 63 5.29 -3.72 -15.45
CA LYS A 63 5.80 -3.06 -14.24
C LYS A 63 4.93 -1.90 -13.77
N ARG A 64 3.88 -1.57 -14.52
CA ARG A 64 3.05 -0.41 -14.23
C ARG A 64 1.79 -0.83 -13.48
N LEU A 65 1.37 0.02 -12.56
CA LEU A 65 0.07 -0.12 -11.89
C LEU A 65 -0.94 0.65 -12.73
N THR A 66 -2.01 -0.04 -13.15
CA THR A 66 -3.00 0.54 -14.05
C THR A 66 -4.36 0.75 -13.41
N GLY A 67 -4.57 0.24 -12.21
CA GLY A 67 -5.85 0.39 -11.53
C GLY A 67 -5.80 -0.24 -10.16
N ILE A 68 -6.94 -0.19 -9.48
CA ILE A 68 -7.12 -0.78 -8.16
C ILE A 68 -8.15 -1.89 -8.31
N THR A 69 -7.84 -3.08 -7.77
CA THR A 69 -8.78 -4.21 -7.80
C THR A 69 -9.97 -3.93 -6.90
N GLU A 70 -11.05 -4.70 -7.05
CA GLU A 70 -12.20 -4.56 -6.17
C GLU A 70 -11.83 -4.77 -4.71
N PRO A 71 -11.13 -5.86 -4.32
CA PRO A 71 -10.66 -5.97 -2.95
C PRO A 71 -9.67 -4.87 -2.58
N GLY A 72 -8.89 -4.36 -3.54
CA GLY A 72 -7.97 -3.25 -3.31
C GLY A 72 -8.67 -1.98 -2.87
N HIS A 73 -9.82 -1.66 -3.46
CA HIS A 73 -10.61 -0.51 -3.02
C HIS A 73 -11.01 -0.61 -1.55
N LYS A 74 -11.36 -1.81 -1.09
CA LYS A 74 -11.70 -2.05 0.30
C LYS A 74 -10.48 -1.85 1.20
N VAL A 75 -9.34 -2.35 0.78
CA VAL A 75 -8.09 -2.20 1.54
C VAL A 75 -7.71 -0.73 1.66
N VAL A 76 -7.81 0.02 0.56
CA VAL A 76 -7.50 1.46 0.56
C VAL A 76 -8.42 2.21 1.51
N ALA A 77 -9.72 1.93 1.47
CA ALA A 77 -10.69 2.60 2.35
C ALA A 77 -10.39 2.31 3.83
N ILE A 78 -10.06 1.06 4.15
CA ILE A 78 -9.70 0.68 5.51
C ILE A 78 -8.39 1.37 5.93
N ALA A 79 -7.41 1.39 5.04
CA ALA A 79 -6.12 2.02 5.30
C ALA A 79 -6.28 3.51 5.60
N GLU A 80 -7.07 4.21 4.79
CA GLU A 80 -7.32 5.64 5.01
C GLU A 80 -7.98 5.88 6.37
N ARG A 81 -8.93 5.03 6.73
CA ARG A 81 -9.61 5.12 8.01
C ARG A 81 -8.65 4.87 9.18
N MET A 82 -7.85 3.81 9.09
CA MET A 82 -6.90 3.44 10.15
C MET A 82 -5.82 4.50 10.34
N LEU A 83 -5.41 5.14 9.27
CA LEU A 83 -4.37 6.18 9.31
C LEU A 83 -4.93 7.56 9.58
N GLY A 84 -6.26 7.68 9.70
CA GLY A 84 -6.91 8.97 9.95
C GLY A 84 -6.81 9.93 8.78
N LEU A 85 -6.71 9.40 7.55
CA LEU A 85 -6.57 10.21 6.35
C LEU A 85 -7.92 10.44 5.68
N PRO A 86 -8.09 11.57 4.97
CA PRO A 86 -9.32 11.78 4.21
C PRO A 86 -9.40 10.80 3.04
N LYS A 87 -10.62 10.56 2.59
CA LYS A 87 -10.84 9.71 1.43
C LYS A 87 -10.23 10.35 0.18
N SER A 88 -9.59 9.54 -0.61
CA SER A 88 -9.02 9.96 -1.89
C SER A 88 -10.08 10.01 -2.97
#